data_564270e5de1d58a4daca3a617c7296e6
#
_entry.id   564270e5de1d58a4daca3a617c7296e6
#
_cell.length_a   1.000
_cell.length_b   1.000
_cell.length_c   1.000
_cell.angle_alpha   90.00
_cell.angle_beta   90.00
_cell.angle_gamma   90.00
#
_symmetry.space_group_name_H-M   'P 1'
#
loop_
_entity.id
_entity.type
_entity.pdbx_description
1 polymer ?
#
loop_
_entity_poly.entity_id
_entity_poly.type
_entity_poly.pdbx_seq_one_letter_code
_entity_poly.pdbx_strand_id
1 'polypeptide(L)'
;MFFMAVPPGIHGQKYISLGTFKKDGSVVRTPVWFGEENGKLYVMTRSDSGKYKRLRNNPQVRIAPCTMRGKIKGPEFAATARILPENDWPRARSTIRRKYWLARVPFLWSKENVYLEIEFV
;
A
#
# COMPACT_ATOMS: atom_id res chain seq x y z
N MET A 1 -11.15 13.91 -15.80
CA MET A 1 -11.05 12.58 -15.18
C MET A 1 -11.21 12.71 -13.67
N PHE A 2 -12.03 11.89 -13.07
CA PHE A 2 -12.24 11.92 -11.64
C PHE A 2 -11.43 10.82 -10.96
N PHE A 3 -10.69 11.21 -9.93
CA PHE A 3 -10.12 10.25 -9.02
C PHE A 3 -11.11 10.04 -7.89
N MET A 4 -11.30 8.81 -7.50
CA MET A 4 -12.02 8.54 -6.27
C MET A 4 -11.11 8.93 -5.11
N ALA A 5 -11.62 9.76 -4.20
CA ALA A 5 -10.88 10.07 -2.99
C ALA A 5 -10.71 8.82 -2.13
N VAL A 6 -9.81 8.87 -1.16
CA VAL A 6 -9.64 7.76 -0.22
C VAL A 6 -10.98 7.51 0.49
N PRO A 7 -11.52 6.28 0.43
CA PRO A 7 -12.79 5.98 1.09
C PRO A 7 -12.71 6.25 2.60
N PRO A 8 -13.79 6.79 3.22
CA PRO A 8 -13.78 7.10 4.65
C PRO A 8 -13.38 5.92 5.54
N GLY A 9 -13.73 4.70 5.17
CA GLY A 9 -13.38 3.51 5.95
C GLY A 9 -11.89 3.19 5.95
N ILE A 10 -11.13 3.72 4.99
CA ILE A 10 -9.67 3.56 4.89
C ILE A 10 -8.95 4.70 5.61
N HIS A 11 -9.48 5.91 5.44
CA HIS A 11 -8.88 7.11 6.02
C HIS A 11 -8.71 6.95 7.54
N GLY A 12 -7.52 7.25 8.04
CA GLY A 12 -7.25 7.21 9.48
C GLY A 12 -6.96 5.82 10.05
N GLN A 13 -7.04 4.77 9.26
CA GLN A 13 -6.71 3.43 9.73
C GLN A 13 -5.20 3.29 9.94
N LYS A 14 -4.81 2.42 10.85
CA LYS A 14 -3.40 2.12 11.12
C LYS A 14 -2.84 1.09 10.15
N TYR A 15 -3.66 0.18 9.69
CA TYR A 15 -3.29 -0.88 8.76
C TYR A 15 -4.34 -1.01 7.68
N ILE A 16 -3.90 -1.37 6.48
CA ILE A 16 -4.80 -1.80 5.42
C ILE A 16 -4.40 -3.18 4.95
N SER A 17 -5.40 -3.94 4.51
CA SER A 17 -5.18 -5.19 3.79
C SER A 17 -4.87 -4.83 2.34
N LEU A 18 -3.71 -5.24 1.87
CA LEU A 18 -3.33 -5.08 0.48
C LEU A 18 -3.49 -6.43 -0.20
N GLY A 19 -4.50 -6.54 -1.05
CA GLY A 19 -4.75 -7.74 -1.86
C GLY A 19 -4.11 -7.62 -3.22
N THR A 20 -3.26 -8.57 -3.57
CA THR A 20 -2.59 -8.65 -4.87
C THR A 20 -2.97 -9.96 -5.56
N PHE A 21 -2.92 -9.98 -6.89
CA PHE A 21 -3.45 -11.08 -7.66
C PHE A 21 -2.36 -12.01 -8.17
N LYS A 22 -2.57 -13.32 -7.98
CA LYS A 22 -1.76 -14.34 -8.64
C LYS A 22 -2.18 -14.49 -10.09
N LYS A 23 -1.38 -15.22 -10.87
CA LYS A 23 -1.68 -15.46 -12.28
C LYS A 23 -2.99 -16.20 -12.51
N ASP A 24 -3.41 -17.02 -11.55
CA ASP A 24 -4.68 -17.76 -11.63
C ASP A 24 -5.89 -16.91 -11.21
N GLY A 25 -5.68 -15.63 -10.86
CA GLY A 25 -6.75 -14.74 -10.45
C GLY A 25 -7.06 -14.75 -8.96
N SER A 26 -6.45 -15.63 -8.18
CA SER A 26 -6.67 -15.63 -6.73
C SER A 26 -5.95 -14.46 -6.07
N VAL A 27 -6.47 -14.01 -4.92
CA VAL A 27 -5.98 -12.85 -4.20
C VAL A 27 -5.19 -13.29 -2.97
N VAL A 28 -4.01 -12.68 -2.79
CA VAL A 28 -3.23 -12.82 -1.56
C VAL A 28 -3.32 -11.51 -0.80
N ARG A 29 -3.83 -11.55 0.43
CA ARG A 29 -4.03 -10.36 1.26
C ARG A 29 -3.03 -10.33 2.39
N THR A 30 -2.40 -9.16 2.60
CA THR A 30 -1.45 -8.96 3.69
C THR A 30 -1.70 -7.60 4.33
N PRO A 31 -1.55 -7.48 5.67
CA PRO A 31 -1.63 -6.18 6.33
C PRO A 31 -0.37 -5.38 6.05
N VAL A 32 -0.54 -4.08 5.78
CA VAL A 32 0.59 -3.20 5.50
C VAL A 32 0.35 -1.84 6.16
N TRP A 33 1.43 -1.12 6.42
CA TRP A 33 1.38 0.30 6.75
C TRP A 33 1.15 1.11 5.49
N PHE A 34 0.55 2.28 5.64
CA PHE A 34 0.31 3.16 4.51
C PHE A 34 0.37 4.62 4.93
N GLY A 35 0.84 5.48 4.03
CA GLY A 35 0.71 6.92 4.15
C GLY A 35 -0.37 7.40 3.21
N GLU A 36 -0.92 8.57 3.48
CA GLU A 36 -2.01 9.13 2.68
C GLU A 36 -1.67 10.57 2.32
N GLU A 37 -1.77 10.91 1.04
CA GLU A 37 -1.53 12.27 0.57
C GLU A 37 -2.25 12.49 -0.76
N ASN A 38 -2.97 13.60 -0.88
CA ASN A 38 -3.65 13.99 -2.13
C ASN A 38 -4.58 12.91 -2.70
N GLY A 39 -5.30 12.21 -1.83
CA GLY A 39 -6.26 11.19 -2.25
C GLY A 39 -5.64 9.86 -2.66
N LYS A 40 -4.34 9.70 -2.46
CA LYS A 40 -3.62 8.48 -2.79
C LYS A 40 -3.01 7.85 -1.56
N LEU A 41 -2.75 6.55 -1.63
CA LEU A 41 -2.04 5.84 -0.57
C LEU A 41 -0.64 5.50 -1.04
N TYR A 42 0.29 5.49 -0.09
CA TYR A 42 1.68 5.11 -0.32
C TYR A 42 2.04 3.97 0.60
N VAL A 43 2.63 2.93 0.04
CA VAL A 43 2.96 1.70 0.75
C VAL A 43 4.40 1.32 0.46
N MET A 44 5.11 0.90 1.51
CA MET A 44 6.46 0.36 1.37
C MET A 44 6.39 -1.17 1.33
N THR A 45 7.12 -1.76 0.41
CA THR A 45 7.28 -3.20 0.34
C THR A 45 8.71 -3.54 -0.08
N ARG A 46 9.10 -4.80 0.10
CA ARG A 46 10.44 -5.24 -0.32
C ARG A 46 10.40 -5.72 -1.76
N SER A 47 11.47 -5.43 -2.50
CA SER A 47 11.58 -5.86 -3.89
C SER A 47 11.67 -7.39 -4.04
N ASP A 48 12.04 -8.09 -2.96
CA ASP A 48 12.11 -9.56 -2.97
C ASP A 48 10.81 -10.21 -2.44
N SER A 49 9.75 -9.42 -2.17
CA SER A 49 8.50 -9.94 -1.65
C SER A 49 7.62 -10.52 -2.77
N GLY A 50 6.71 -11.42 -2.37
CA GLY A 50 5.71 -11.93 -3.30
C GLY A 50 4.76 -10.84 -3.79
N LYS A 51 4.42 -9.86 -2.92
CA LYS A 51 3.59 -8.71 -3.30
C LYS A 51 4.18 -7.95 -4.48
N TYR A 52 5.46 -7.64 -4.40
CA TYR A 52 6.14 -6.90 -5.45
C TYR A 52 6.10 -7.66 -6.77
N LYS A 53 6.38 -8.95 -6.73
CA LYS A 53 6.36 -9.80 -7.93
C LYS A 53 4.97 -9.85 -8.55
N ARG A 54 3.93 -9.99 -7.73
CA ARG A 54 2.55 -10.00 -8.23
C ARG A 54 2.16 -8.68 -8.85
N LEU A 55 2.56 -7.56 -8.23
CA LEU A 55 2.26 -6.21 -8.75
C LEU A 55 2.94 -5.91 -10.06
N ARG A 56 4.12 -6.46 -10.29
CA ARG A 56 4.80 -6.31 -11.59
C ARG A 56 4.01 -6.98 -12.72
N ASN A 57 3.27 -8.02 -12.41
CA ASN A 57 2.47 -8.73 -13.39
C ASN A 57 1.03 -8.21 -13.49
N ASN A 58 0.49 -7.70 -12.39
CA ASN A 58 -0.88 -7.20 -12.36
C ASN A 58 -0.98 -6.05 -11.37
N PRO A 59 -1.18 -4.79 -11.84
CA PRO A 59 -1.26 -3.63 -10.96
C PRO A 59 -2.58 -3.49 -10.21
N GLN A 60 -3.57 -4.32 -10.51
CA GLN A 60 -4.85 -4.26 -9.81
C GLN A 60 -4.68 -4.75 -8.37
N VAL A 61 -5.31 -4.04 -7.44
CA VAL A 61 -5.26 -4.39 -6.03
C VAL A 61 -6.63 -4.27 -5.40
N ARG A 62 -6.76 -4.83 -4.20
CA ARG A 62 -7.95 -4.68 -3.36
C ARG A 62 -7.50 -4.13 -2.02
N ILE A 63 -8.18 -3.07 -1.57
CA ILE A 63 -7.81 -2.36 -0.34
C ILE A 63 -8.98 -2.41 0.63
N ALA A 64 -8.72 -2.86 1.85
CA ALA A 64 -9.72 -2.87 2.91
C ALA A 64 -9.09 -2.46 4.24
N PRO A 65 -9.86 -1.87 5.16
CA PRO A 65 -9.34 -1.64 6.50
C PRO A 65 -9.13 -2.99 7.21
N CYS A 66 -8.05 -3.10 7.98
CA CYS A 66 -7.79 -4.35 8.68
C CYS A 66 -7.05 -4.11 9.99
N THR A 67 -6.97 -5.18 10.80
CA THR A 67 -6.15 -5.19 12.00
C THR A 67 -4.69 -5.48 11.64
N MET A 68 -3.79 -5.34 12.62
CA MET A 68 -2.38 -5.69 12.46
C MET A 68 -2.20 -7.15 12.00
N ARG A 69 -3.12 -8.03 12.37
CA ARG A 69 -3.07 -9.44 12.00
C ARG A 69 -3.76 -9.75 10.68
N GLY A 70 -4.28 -8.72 10.01
CA GLY A 70 -4.91 -8.88 8.70
C GLY A 70 -6.40 -9.17 8.73
N LYS A 71 -7.05 -9.11 9.89
CA LYS A 71 -8.50 -9.29 9.96
C LYS A 71 -9.21 -8.11 9.32
N ILE A 72 -10.01 -8.38 8.29
CA ILE A 72 -10.75 -7.35 7.56
C ILE A 72 -11.82 -6.74 8.46
N LYS A 73 -11.88 -5.40 8.48
CA LYS A 73 -12.77 -4.64 9.35
C LYS A 73 -13.89 -3.91 8.61
N GLY A 74 -13.87 -3.92 7.28
CA GLY A 74 -14.86 -3.18 6.50
C GLY A 74 -14.79 -3.52 5.02
N PRO A 75 -15.50 -2.74 4.18
CA PRO A 75 -15.58 -3.03 2.74
C PRO A 75 -14.22 -3.00 2.06
N GLU A 76 -14.09 -3.84 1.04
CA GLU A 76 -12.91 -3.89 0.19
C GLU A 76 -13.14 -3.08 -1.08
N PHE A 77 -12.17 -2.27 -1.46
CA PHE A 77 -12.26 -1.38 -2.61
C PHE A 77 -11.25 -1.77 -3.68
N ALA A 78 -11.66 -1.64 -4.93
CA ALA A 78 -10.76 -1.81 -6.07
C ALA A 78 -9.84 -0.59 -6.19
N ALA A 79 -8.59 -0.83 -6.53
CA ALA A 79 -7.61 0.22 -6.73
C ALA A 79 -6.54 -0.26 -7.69
N THR A 80 -5.66 0.66 -8.09
CA THR A 80 -4.51 0.36 -8.95
C THR A 80 -3.24 0.80 -8.23
N ALA A 81 -2.25 -0.07 -8.21
CA ALA A 81 -0.96 0.23 -7.61
C ALA A 81 0.09 0.49 -8.69
N ARG A 82 0.90 1.52 -8.50
CA ARG A 82 2.02 1.85 -9.37
C ARG A 82 3.31 1.76 -8.57
N ILE A 83 4.30 1.06 -9.10
CA ILE A 83 5.62 1.00 -8.49
C ILE A 83 6.32 2.31 -8.83
N LEU A 84 6.69 3.08 -7.80
CA LEU A 84 7.28 4.40 -7.99
C LEU A 84 8.74 4.30 -8.44
N PRO A 85 9.20 5.21 -9.31
CA PRO A 85 10.62 5.35 -9.61
C PRO A 85 11.36 5.90 -8.39
N GLU A 86 12.68 5.67 -8.33
CA GLU A 86 13.48 6.02 -7.15
C GLU A 86 13.40 7.50 -6.78
N ASN A 87 13.29 8.39 -7.75
CA ASN A 87 13.23 9.82 -7.46
C ASN A 87 11.95 10.25 -6.74
N ASP A 88 10.93 9.40 -6.71
CA ASP A 88 9.69 9.65 -5.96
C ASP A 88 9.69 8.99 -4.58
N TRP A 89 10.69 8.17 -4.27
CA TRP A 89 10.74 7.45 -3.00
C TRP A 89 10.79 8.37 -1.77
N PRO A 90 11.56 9.49 -1.76
CA PRO A 90 11.58 10.35 -0.57
C PRO A 90 10.21 10.89 -0.19
N ARG A 91 9.38 11.24 -1.18
CA ARG A 91 8.02 11.73 -0.93
C ARG A 91 7.14 10.62 -0.31
N ALA A 92 7.18 9.42 -0.89
CA ALA A 92 6.41 8.29 -0.37
C ALA A 92 6.87 7.91 1.05
N ARG A 93 8.18 7.86 1.26
CA ARG A 93 8.76 7.58 2.58
C ARG A 93 8.29 8.61 3.61
N SER A 94 8.27 9.87 3.23
CA SER A 94 7.87 10.96 4.12
C SER A 94 6.41 10.82 4.56
N THR A 95 5.50 10.44 3.68
CA THR A 95 4.09 10.26 4.04
C THR A 95 3.91 9.15 5.05
N ILE A 96 4.66 8.07 4.92
CA ILE A 96 4.61 6.94 5.85
C ILE A 96 5.23 7.34 7.19
N ARG A 97 6.38 8.00 7.19
CA ARG A 97 7.09 8.41 8.41
C ARG A 97 6.29 9.39 9.25
N ARG A 98 5.50 10.25 8.63
CA ARG A 98 4.66 11.20 9.37
C ARG A 98 3.59 10.49 10.19
N LYS A 99 3.13 9.34 9.75
CA LYS A 99 2.04 8.61 10.38
C LYS A 99 2.51 7.66 11.47
N TYR A 100 3.69 7.05 11.30
CA TYR A 100 4.17 6.01 12.19
C TYR A 100 5.51 6.42 12.81
N TRP A 101 5.53 6.60 14.14
CA TRP A 101 6.76 6.99 14.79
C TRP A 101 7.84 5.90 14.70
N LEU A 102 7.46 4.61 14.67
CA LEU A 102 8.41 3.51 14.50
C LEU A 102 9.11 3.56 13.14
N ALA A 103 8.45 4.11 12.13
CA ALA A 103 9.04 4.25 10.80
C ALA A 103 10.17 5.29 10.76
N ARG A 104 10.36 6.04 11.84
CA ARG A 104 11.48 6.99 11.97
C ARG A 104 12.78 6.29 12.39
N VAL A 105 12.70 5.02 12.76
CA VAL A 105 13.87 4.25 13.18
C VAL A 105 14.60 3.75 11.93
N PRO A 106 15.88 4.14 11.71
CA PRO A 106 16.58 3.85 10.45
C PRO A 106 16.68 2.37 10.08
N PHE A 107 16.76 1.47 11.06
CA PHE A 107 16.92 0.04 10.74
C PHE A 107 15.66 -0.58 10.08
N LEU A 108 14.52 0.10 10.13
CA LEU A 108 13.32 -0.36 9.43
C LEU A 108 13.39 -0.12 7.92
N TRP A 109 14.37 0.67 7.47
CA TRP A 109 14.52 1.05 6.07
C TRP A 109 15.67 0.27 5.45
N SER A 110 15.38 -0.66 4.57
CA SER A 110 16.39 -1.47 3.90
C SER A 110 16.57 -1.01 2.45
N LYS A 111 17.68 -1.43 1.84
CA LYS A 111 17.97 -1.14 0.43
C LYS A 111 17.00 -1.83 -0.52
N GLU A 112 16.39 -2.92 -0.07
CA GLU A 112 15.43 -3.67 -0.87
C GLU A 112 14.03 -3.07 -0.84
N ASN A 113 13.80 -1.99 -0.08
CA ASN A 113 12.51 -1.34 -0.01
C ASN A 113 12.19 -0.62 -1.32
N VAL A 114 10.97 -0.83 -1.78
CA VAL A 114 10.38 -0.10 -2.91
C VAL A 114 9.06 0.49 -2.45
N TYR A 115 8.57 1.47 -3.18
CA TYR A 115 7.38 2.21 -2.77
C TYR A 115 6.31 2.13 -3.84
N LEU A 116 5.07 1.99 -3.39
CA LEU A 116 3.90 1.88 -4.24
C LEU A 116 3.03 3.11 -4.04
N GLU A 117 2.42 3.58 -5.12
CA GLU A 117 1.38 4.59 -5.08
C GLU A 117 0.08 3.93 -5.48
N ILE A 118 -0.95 4.07 -4.64
CA ILE A 118 -2.25 3.42 -4.85
C ILE A 118 -3.30 4.47 -5.11
N GLU A 119 -4.02 4.33 -6.21
CA GLU A 119 -5.15 5.17 -6.59
C GLU A 119 -6.43 4.34 -6.59
N PHE A 120 -7.46 4.88 -5.95
CA PHE A 120 -8.78 4.24 -5.97
C PHE A 120 -9.48 4.52 -7.30
N VAL A 121 -10.22 3.54 -7.75
CA VAL A 121 -10.92 3.60 -9.04
C VAL A 121 -12.32 4.15 -8.87
#